data_ebabc0640add4f64c40e6e0629750b9d
#
_entry.id   ebabc0640add4f64c40e6e0629750b9d
#
_cell.length_a   1.000
_cell.length_b   1.000
_cell.length_c   1.000
_cell.angle_alpha   90.00
_cell.angle_beta   90.00
_cell.angle_gamma   90.00
#
_symmetry.space_group_name_H-M   'P 1'
#
loop_
_entity.id
_entity.type
_entity.pdbx_description
1 polymer ?
#
loop_
_entity_poly.entity_id
_entity_poly.type
_entity_poly.pdbx_seq_one_letter_code
_entity_poly.pdbx_strand_id
1 'polypeptide(L)'
;MAESAGFPLAEPGLWVERTSTTNFPAGRPALFLDRDGTINVDTGYPDDPAAMVLRDGIALVIEAANQRGIPVVVVTNQSGIARGYFGWDAFARVNRRVLDLLAEQDVFVDMVLACAYHEAGTGALAIPDHPMRKPNPGMLLEAGRRLGLDLERSLIVGDKPADMEAAQRAGLTHGWLVDGEGSTMGRLSVSPLRDATDLDGLLNAIQSL
;
A
#
# COMPACT_ATOMS: atom_id res chain seq x y z
N MET A 1 -23.77 13.28 14.31
CA MET A 1 -22.38 12.83 14.59
C MET A 1 -22.41 11.33 14.57
N ALA A 2 -21.99 10.69 13.47
CA ALA A 2 -21.85 9.25 13.43
C ALA A 2 -20.67 8.88 14.32
N GLU A 3 -20.92 8.04 15.33
CA GLU A 3 -19.88 7.45 16.17
C GLU A 3 -18.84 6.79 15.28
N SER A 4 -17.57 7.11 15.47
CA SER A 4 -16.42 6.39 14.92
C SER A 4 -16.36 5.04 15.65
N ALA A 5 -17.23 4.13 15.28
CA ALA A 5 -17.31 2.80 15.88
C ALA A 5 -16.02 2.04 15.57
N GLY A 6 -15.02 2.13 16.48
CA GLY A 6 -13.96 1.14 16.60
C GLY A 6 -12.96 1.02 15.45
N PHE A 7 -12.99 1.85 14.41
CA PHE A 7 -12.01 1.81 13.32
C PHE A 7 -10.67 2.43 13.74
N PRO A 8 -9.53 1.93 13.26
CA PRO A 8 -8.20 2.43 13.58
C PRO A 8 -7.89 3.73 12.80
N LEU A 9 -8.72 4.76 13.00
CA LEU A 9 -8.56 6.07 12.37
C LEU A 9 -7.63 6.94 13.22
N ALA A 10 -6.49 7.34 12.65
CA ALA A 10 -5.61 8.35 13.24
C ALA A 10 -6.18 9.76 13.05
N GLU A 11 -6.91 9.98 11.95
CA GLU A 11 -7.65 11.19 11.59
C GLU A 11 -8.93 10.79 10.84
N PRO A 12 -9.93 11.67 10.67
CA PRO A 12 -11.19 11.32 9.99
C PRO A 12 -11.00 10.70 8.59
N GLY A 13 -9.95 11.11 7.87
CA GLY A 13 -9.62 10.61 6.53
C GLY A 13 -8.39 9.71 6.47
N LEU A 14 -7.88 9.23 7.62
CA LEU A 14 -6.66 8.42 7.66
C LEU A 14 -6.84 7.16 8.51
N TRP A 15 -6.85 6.01 7.84
CA TRP A 15 -6.79 4.69 8.46
C TRP A 15 -5.33 4.29 8.70
N VAL A 16 -5.00 3.82 9.91
CA VAL A 16 -3.68 3.31 10.26
C VAL A 16 -3.86 2.08 11.15
N GLU A 17 -3.74 0.90 10.55
CA GLU A 17 -3.95 -0.38 11.22
C GLU A 17 -2.67 -1.19 11.24
N ARG A 18 -2.28 -1.68 12.40
CA ARG A 18 -1.28 -2.73 12.54
C ARG A 18 -1.98 -4.08 12.51
N THR A 19 -1.65 -4.92 11.52
CA THR A 19 -2.31 -6.21 11.27
C THR A 19 -1.55 -7.37 11.87
N SER A 20 -0.28 -7.17 12.23
CA SER A 20 0.55 -8.16 12.93
C SER A 20 1.10 -7.64 14.25
N THR A 21 1.43 -8.55 15.15
CA THR A 21 2.11 -8.26 16.42
C THR A 21 3.64 -8.41 16.32
N THR A 22 4.16 -8.71 15.13
CA THR A 22 5.58 -8.92 14.87
C THR A 22 6.38 -7.66 15.20
N ASN A 23 7.40 -7.78 16.03
CA ASN A 23 8.35 -6.71 16.29
C ASN A 23 9.54 -6.85 15.34
N PHE A 24 9.77 -5.81 14.55
CA PHE A 24 10.89 -5.76 13.63
C PHE A 24 12.08 -5.03 14.26
N PRO A 25 13.32 -5.49 14.03
CA PRO A 25 14.50 -4.70 14.41
C PRO A 25 14.49 -3.35 13.68
N ALA A 26 14.91 -2.29 14.37
CA ALA A 26 15.02 -0.96 13.76
C ALA A 26 16.02 -0.98 12.58
N GLY A 27 15.73 -0.16 11.56
CA GLY A 27 16.53 -0.08 10.33
C GLY A 27 16.31 -1.23 9.35
N ARG A 28 15.25 -2.03 9.51
CA ARG A 28 14.87 -3.03 8.50
C ARG A 28 14.30 -2.34 7.27
N PRO A 29 14.61 -2.80 6.04
CA PRO A 29 13.86 -2.41 4.84
C PRO A 29 12.44 -2.96 4.91
N ALA A 30 11.53 -2.40 4.12
CA ALA A 30 10.15 -2.86 3.98
C ALA A 30 9.76 -3.02 2.51
N LEU A 31 8.75 -3.85 2.28
CA LEU A 31 8.01 -3.92 1.02
C LEU A 31 6.73 -3.11 1.17
N PHE A 32 6.63 -2.00 0.44
CA PHE A 32 5.41 -1.22 0.32
C PHE A 32 4.60 -1.67 -0.88
N LEU A 33 3.29 -1.80 -0.72
CA LEU A 33 2.37 -2.21 -1.77
C LEU A 33 1.19 -1.22 -1.84
N ASP A 34 0.84 -0.74 -3.04
CA ASP A 34 -0.52 -0.26 -3.23
C ASP A 34 -1.50 -1.43 -3.14
N ARG A 35 -2.79 -1.15 -2.95
CA ARG A 35 -3.80 -2.20 -2.84
C ARG A 35 -4.50 -2.44 -4.17
N ASP A 36 -5.25 -1.46 -4.65
CA ASP A 36 -6.12 -1.60 -5.82
C ASP A 36 -5.31 -1.47 -7.12
N GLY A 37 -5.31 -2.53 -7.95
CA GLY A 37 -4.46 -2.64 -9.14
C GLY A 37 -3.08 -3.28 -8.88
N THR A 38 -2.71 -3.48 -7.61
CA THR A 38 -1.42 -4.09 -7.22
C THR A 38 -1.62 -5.38 -6.44
N ILE A 39 -2.27 -5.35 -5.28
CA ILE A 39 -2.58 -6.57 -4.51
C ILE A 39 -3.81 -7.25 -5.09
N ASN A 40 -4.88 -6.50 -5.34
CA ASN A 40 -6.10 -7.00 -5.99
C ASN A 40 -6.32 -6.33 -7.34
N VAL A 41 -7.07 -7.01 -8.19
CA VAL A 41 -7.53 -6.43 -9.47
C VAL A 41 -8.35 -5.18 -9.17
N ASP A 42 -8.03 -4.07 -9.84
CA ASP A 42 -8.76 -2.80 -9.68
C ASP A 42 -10.12 -2.89 -10.40
N THR A 43 -11.20 -2.71 -9.65
CA THR A 43 -12.57 -2.66 -10.17
C THR A 43 -13.18 -1.25 -10.10
N GLY A 44 -12.32 -0.24 -9.88
CA GLY A 44 -12.70 1.17 -9.73
C GLY A 44 -12.85 1.56 -8.25
N TYR A 45 -14.05 1.48 -7.71
CA TYR A 45 -14.30 1.78 -6.28
C TYR A 45 -14.85 0.54 -5.58
N PRO A 46 -13.99 -0.42 -5.18
CA PRO A 46 -14.44 -1.68 -4.62
C PRO A 46 -15.10 -1.48 -3.25
N ASP A 47 -16.38 -1.83 -3.16
CA ASP A 47 -17.18 -1.80 -1.94
C ASP A 47 -17.83 -3.16 -1.61
N ASP A 48 -17.75 -4.13 -2.55
CA ASP A 48 -18.21 -5.50 -2.39
C ASP A 48 -17.04 -6.45 -2.11
N PRO A 49 -16.94 -7.04 -0.90
CA PRO A 49 -15.90 -8.03 -0.58
C PRO A 49 -15.92 -9.27 -1.47
N ALA A 50 -17.11 -9.66 -1.99
CA ALA A 50 -17.23 -10.85 -2.84
C ALA A 50 -16.57 -10.68 -4.22
N ALA A 51 -16.39 -9.44 -4.67
CA ALA A 51 -15.74 -9.12 -5.93
C ALA A 51 -14.21 -9.07 -5.84
N MET A 52 -13.63 -9.25 -4.65
CA MET A 52 -12.17 -9.17 -4.47
C MET A 52 -11.46 -10.39 -5.02
N VAL A 53 -10.54 -10.14 -5.95
CA VAL A 53 -9.66 -11.14 -6.56
C VAL A 53 -8.22 -10.65 -6.45
N LEU A 54 -7.33 -11.48 -5.92
CA LEU A 54 -5.90 -11.15 -5.87
C LEU A 54 -5.31 -11.13 -7.28
N ARG A 55 -4.33 -10.28 -7.48
CA ARG A 55 -3.54 -10.27 -8.70
C ARG A 55 -2.61 -11.48 -8.75
N ASP A 56 -2.46 -12.04 -9.94
CA ASP A 56 -1.56 -13.17 -10.18
C ASP A 56 -0.12 -12.81 -9.76
N GLY A 57 0.53 -13.72 -9.04
CA GLY A 57 1.91 -13.57 -8.58
C GLY A 57 2.09 -12.71 -7.32
N ILE A 58 1.08 -11.96 -6.86
CA ILE A 58 1.26 -11.07 -5.69
C ILE A 58 1.57 -11.84 -4.41
N ALA A 59 1.00 -13.03 -4.24
CA ALA A 59 1.29 -13.87 -3.08
C ALA A 59 2.77 -14.29 -3.04
N LEU A 60 3.39 -14.60 -4.17
CA LEU A 60 4.83 -14.92 -4.26
C LEU A 60 5.70 -13.73 -3.82
N VAL A 61 5.30 -12.52 -4.21
CA VAL A 61 5.99 -11.28 -3.82
C VAL A 61 5.94 -11.07 -2.30
N ILE A 62 4.75 -11.25 -1.70
CA ILE A 62 4.57 -11.12 -0.25
C ILE A 62 5.27 -12.26 0.49
N GLU A 63 5.20 -13.49 -0.03
CA GLU A 63 5.89 -14.65 0.54
C GLU A 63 7.41 -14.44 0.63
N ALA A 64 8.02 -13.94 -0.46
CA ALA A 64 9.46 -13.64 -0.48
C ALA A 64 9.86 -12.64 0.62
N ALA A 65 9.03 -11.63 0.89
CA ALA A 65 9.25 -10.68 1.98
C ALA A 65 9.03 -11.33 3.36
N ASN A 66 7.92 -12.07 3.54
CA ASN A 66 7.59 -12.74 4.81
C ASN A 66 8.68 -13.73 5.24
N GLN A 67 9.18 -14.57 4.31
CA GLN A 67 10.25 -15.54 4.57
C GLN A 67 11.55 -14.90 5.05
N ARG A 68 11.80 -13.65 4.69
CA ARG A 68 12.97 -12.88 5.13
C ARG A 68 12.70 -12.00 6.36
N GLY A 69 11.49 -12.02 6.88
CA GLY A 69 11.06 -11.14 7.98
C GLY A 69 11.13 -9.66 7.57
N ILE A 70 10.86 -9.36 6.30
CA ILE A 70 10.74 -8.00 5.79
C ILE A 70 9.30 -7.54 6.02
N PRO A 71 9.06 -6.42 6.71
CA PRO A 71 7.73 -5.87 6.92
C PRO A 71 7.02 -5.60 5.58
N VAL A 72 5.78 -6.05 5.47
CA VAL A 72 4.90 -5.75 4.32
C VAL A 72 3.88 -4.71 4.72
N VAL A 73 3.87 -3.58 4.02
CA VAL A 73 3.03 -2.42 4.35
C VAL A 73 2.17 -2.03 3.15
N VAL A 74 0.86 -2.00 3.35
CA VAL A 74 -0.10 -1.50 2.36
C VAL A 74 -0.27 0.01 2.53
N VAL A 75 -0.16 0.77 1.42
CA VAL A 75 -0.36 2.22 1.35
C VAL A 75 -1.31 2.56 0.20
N THR A 76 -2.56 2.88 0.49
CA THR A 76 -3.61 3.02 -0.53
C THR A 76 -4.37 4.35 -0.46
N ASN A 77 -4.66 4.95 -1.63
CA ASN A 77 -5.55 6.10 -1.74
C ASN A 77 -7.00 5.65 -1.90
N GLN A 78 -7.88 6.08 -0.99
CA GLN A 78 -9.28 5.68 -0.92
C GLN A 78 -10.22 6.88 -1.09
N SER A 79 -10.10 7.59 -2.21
CA SER A 79 -10.87 8.81 -2.48
C SER A 79 -12.39 8.59 -2.61
N GLY A 80 -12.84 7.36 -2.84
CA GLY A 80 -14.26 7.02 -2.84
C GLY A 80 -14.97 7.38 -1.54
N ILE A 81 -14.26 7.29 -0.40
CA ILE A 81 -14.76 7.68 0.92
C ILE A 81 -15.00 9.19 0.98
N ALA A 82 -14.03 10.01 0.57
CA ALA A 82 -14.20 11.47 0.55
C ALA A 82 -15.30 11.92 -0.40
N ARG A 83 -15.48 11.20 -1.52
CA ARG A 83 -16.51 11.48 -2.52
C ARG A 83 -17.90 10.93 -2.15
N GLY A 84 -18.01 10.19 -1.04
CA GLY A 84 -19.28 9.64 -0.55
C GLY A 84 -19.79 8.42 -1.32
N TYR A 85 -18.94 7.71 -2.07
CA TYR A 85 -19.34 6.50 -2.78
C TYR A 85 -19.51 5.33 -1.82
N PHE A 86 -18.69 5.26 -0.77
CA PHE A 86 -18.77 4.29 0.33
C PHE A 86 -18.12 4.88 1.59
N GLY A 87 -18.32 4.22 2.74
CA GLY A 87 -17.75 4.64 4.02
C GLY A 87 -16.61 3.74 4.49
N TRP A 88 -16.05 4.08 5.65
CA TRP A 88 -15.00 3.28 6.28
C TRP A 88 -15.45 1.85 6.64
N ASP A 89 -16.74 1.63 6.84
CA ASP A 89 -17.33 0.30 7.08
C ASP A 89 -17.21 -0.61 5.85
N ALA A 90 -17.47 -0.09 4.64
CA ALA A 90 -17.27 -0.83 3.39
C ALA A 90 -15.79 -1.05 3.13
N PHE A 91 -14.94 -0.02 3.31
CA PHE A 91 -13.49 -0.19 3.24
C PHE A 91 -12.99 -1.28 4.18
N ALA A 92 -13.45 -1.31 5.43
CA ALA A 92 -13.05 -2.31 6.43
C ALA A 92 -13.40 -3.74 5.98
N ARG A 93 -14.61 -3.94 5.43
CA ARG A 93 -15.03 -5.26 4.91
C ARG A 93 -14.18 -5.70 3.72
N VAL A 94 -13.96 -4.81 2.76
CA VAL A 94 -13.11 -5.10 1.58
C VAL A 94 -11.67 -5.37 2.00
N ASN A 95 -11.10 -4.52 2.86
CA ASN A 95 -9.74 -4.69 3.35
C ASN A 95 -9.57 -6.01 4.09
N ARG A 96 -10.53 -6.38 4.96
CA ARG A 96 -10.54 -7.67 5.64
C ARG A 96 -10.53 -8.82 4.64
N ARG A 97 -11.39 -8.76 3.60
CA ARG A 97 -11.45 -9.82 2.58
C ARG A 97 -10.13 -9.97 1.83
N VAL A 98 -9.46 -8.87 1.48
CA VAL A 98 -8.13 -8.92 0.84
C VAL A 98 -7.11 -9.59 1.77
N LEU A 99 -7.10 -9.22 3.05
CA LEU A 99 -6.20 -9.85 4.04
C LEU A 99 -6.51 -11.34 4.24
N ASP A 100 -7.79 -11.74 4.24
CA ASP A 100 -8.21 -13.14 4.36
C ASP A 100 -7.77 -13.95 3.12
N LEU A 101 -7.92 -13.39 1.90
CA LEU A 101 -7.43 -14.03 0.67
C LEU A 101 -5.91 -14.23 0.66
N LEU A 102 -5.16 -13.29 1.22
CA LEU A 102 -3.71 -13.44 1.39
C LEU A 102 -3.39 -14.52 2.43
N ALA A 103 -4.10 -14.54 3.55
CA ALA A 103 -3.92 -15.57 4.58
C ALA A 103 -4.30 -16.98 4.11
N GLU A 104 -5.28 -17.12 3.20
CA GLU A 104 -5.60 -18.39 2.52
C GLU A 104 -4.41 -18.93 1.70
N GLN A 105 -3.42 -18.08 1.38
CA GLN A 105 -2.16 -18.45 0.69
C GLN A 105 -0.93 -18.40 1.62
N ASP A 106 -1.15 -18.42 2.94
CA ASP A 106 -0.11 -18.38 3.99
C ASP A 106 0.82 -17.14 3.92
N VAL A 107 0.34 -16.02 3.37
CA VAL A 107 1.09 -14.76 3.32
C VAL A 107 0.38 -13.64 4.09
N PHE A 108 1.16 -12.69 4.64
CA PHE A 108 0.66 -11.73 5.61
C PHE A 108 1.17 -10.31 5.34
N VAL A 109 0.31 -9.34 5.65
CA VAL A 109 0.60 -7.91 5.68
C VAL A 109 0.76 -7.48 7.14
N ASP A 110 1.69 -6.61 7.44
CA ASP A 110 2.01 -6.17 8.80
C ASP A 110 1.34 -4.85 9.18
N MET A 111 1.04 -4.01 8.18
CA MET A 111 0.42 -2.71 8.40
C MET A 111 -0.38 -2.27 7.17
N VAL A 112 -1.51 -1.60 7.41
CA VAL A 112 -2.33 -0.96 6.37
C VAL A 112 -2.50 0.52 6.70
N LEU A 113 -2.17 1.39 5.73
CA LEU A 113 -2.49 2.81 5.75
C LEU A 113 -3.38 3.13 4.55
N ALA A 114 -4.49 3.84 4.80
CA ALA A 114 -5.39 4.26 3.74
C ALA A 114 -5.76 5.74 3.92
N CYS A 115 -5.63 6.51 2.83
CA CYS A 115 -5.92 7.94 2.82
C CYS A 115 -7.18 8.22 2.00
N ALA A 116 -8.22 8.74 2.66
CA ALA A 116 -9.47 9.14 2.03
C ALA A 116 -9.44 10.56 1.48
N TYR A 117 -8.61 11.46 2.00
CA TYR A 117 -8.60 12.88 1.62
C TYR A 117 -8.46 13.08 0.11
N HIS A 118 -9.30 13.99 -0.43
CA HIS A 118 -9.30 14.32 -1.85
C HIS A 118 -9.92 15.72 -2.09
N GLU A 119 -9.41 16.46 -3.08
CA GLU A 119 -9.94 17.78 -3.44
C GLU A 119 -11.44 17.79 -3.79
N ALA A 120 -11.89 16.74 -4.51
CA ALA A 120 -13.30 16.54 -4.84
C ALA A 120 -14.09 15.82 -3.74
N GLY A 121 -13.59 15.85 -2.50
CA GLY A 121 -14.27 15.28 -1.34
C GLY A 121 -15.39 16.17 -0.81
N THR A 122 -16.02 15.74 0.28
CA THR A 122 -17.07 16.48 0.99
C THR A 122 -16.67 16.75 2.43
N GLY A 123 -17.12 17.88 2.99
CA GLY A 123 -16.90 18.23 4.40
C GLY A 123 -15.43 18.24 4.80
N ALA A 124 -15.12 17.62 5.93
CA ALA A 124 -13.75 17.56 6.47
C ALA A 124 -12.77 16.72 5.63
N LEU A 125 -13.25 15.94 4.66
CA LEU A 125 -12.40 15.12 3.79
C LEU A 125 -12.05 15.84 2.47
N ALA A 126 -12.62 17.02 2.20
CA ALA A 126 -12.34 17.86 1.05
C ALA A 126 -11.03 18.62 1.24
N ILE A 127 -9.91 17.92 1.26
CA ILE A 127 -8.59 18.51 1.42
C ILE A 127 -7.76 18.22 0.18
N PRO A 128 -7.43 19.22 -0.63
CA PRO A 128 -6.50 19.07 -1.75
C PRO A 128 -5.09 18.85 -1.22
N ASP A 129 -4.33 18.06 -1.94
CA ASP A 129 -2.90 17.82 -1.70
C ASP A 129 -2.54 17.44 -0.24
N HIS A 130 -3.38 16.61 0.38
CA HIS A 130 -3.15 16.19 1.77
C HIS A 130 -1.81 15.44 1.90
N PRO A 131 -0.98 15.70 2.93
CA PRO A 131 0.35 15.06 3.07
C PRO A 131 0.33 13.53 3.06
N MET A 132 -0.75 12.90 3.55
CA MET A 132 -0.88 11.44 3.55
C MET A 132 -1.38 10.86 2.23
N ARG A 133 -1.82 11.69 1.27
CA ARG A 133 -2.31 11.23 -0.02
C ARG A 133 -1.18 11.11 -1.04
N LYS A 134 -0.95 9.93 -1.62
CA LYS A 134 -0.04 9.75 -2.78
C LYS A 134 -0.50 10.68 -3.92
N PRO A 135 0.38 11.47 -4.56
CA PRO A 135 1.84 11.33 -4.60
C PRO A 135 2.63 11.93 -3.41
N ASN A 136 2.00 12.40 -2.34
CA ASN A 136 2.73 12.82 -1.16
C ASN A 136 3.21 11.60 -0.34
N PRO A 137 4.35 11.70 0.34
CA PRO A 137 5.04 10.56 0.95
C PRO A 137 4.50 10.17 2.34
N GLY A 138 3.49 10.86 2.87
CA GLY A 138 3.14 10.81 4.29
C GLY A 138 2.81 9.41 4.81
N MET A 139 2.11 8.56 4.05
CA MET A 139 1.84 7.19 4.48
C MET A 139 3.11 6.35 4.60
N LEU A 140 4.07 6.49 3.66
CA LEU A 140 5.34 5.78 3.72
C LEU A 140 6.19 6.26 4.91
N LEU A 141 6.26 7.58 5.13
CA LEU A 141 6.98 8.17 6.26
C LEU A 141 6.37 7.74 7.61
N GLU A 142 5.04 7.71 7.71
CA GLU A 142 4.34 7.28 8.94
C GLU A 142 4.57 5.79 9.24
N ALA A 143 4.55 4.93 8.22
CA ALA A 143 4.93 3.52 8.38
C ALA A 143 6.39 3.39 8.82
N GLY A 144 7.30 4.14 8.18
CA GLY A 144 8.72 4.20 8.56
C GLY A 144 8.92 4.56 10.02
N ARG A 145 8.22 5.60 10.49
CA ARG A 145 8.26 6.05 11.89
C ARG A 145 7.71 5.00 12.86
N ARG A 146 6.57 4.35 12.53
CA ARG A 146 5.90 3.38 13.42
C ARG A 146 6.64 2.06 13.55
N LEU A 147 7.25 1.60 12.46
CA LEU A 147 7.92 0.30 12.39
C LEU A 147 9.45 0.43 12.46
N GLY A 148 10.01 1.65 12.52
CA GLY A 148 11.45 1.88 12.57
C GLY A 148 12.17 1.47 11.28
N LEU A 149 11.56 1.72 10.11
CA LEU A 149 12.05 1.21 8.81
C LEU A 149 13.20 2.05 8.24
N ASP A 150 14.05 1.40 7.47
CA ASP A 150 15.00 2.03 6.55
C ASP A 150 14.32 2.23 5.18
N LEU A 151 13.83 3.45 4.93
CA LEU A 151 13.10 3.77 3.70
C LEU A 151 14.02 3.77 2.46
N GLU A 152 15.29 4.15 2.60
CA GLU A 152 16.23 4.17 1.47
C GLU A 152 16.45 2.77 0.88
N ARG A 153 16.45 1.75 1.74
CA ARG A 153 16.60 0.35 1.35
C ARG A 153 15.27 -0.36 1.07
N SER A 154 14.13 0.32 1.26
CA SER A 154 12.80 -0.25 1.05
C SER A 154 12.42 -0.26 -0.42
N LEU A 155 11.46 -1.14 -0.76
CA LEU A 155 10.90 -1.27 -2.11
C LEU A 155 9.43 -0.85 -2.11
N ILE A 156 8.93 -0.36 -3.26
CA ILE A 156 7.51 -0.16 -3.49
C ILE A 156 7.06 -0.88 -4.77
N VAL A 157 5.86 -1.45 -4.74
CA VAL A 157 5.12 -1.91 -5.92
C VAL A 157 3.79 -1.17 -5.96
N GLY A 158 3.46 -0.60 -7.11
CA GLY A 158 2.23 0.14 -7.34
C GLY A 158 1.83 0.11 -8.82
N ASP A 159 0.59 0.48 -9.13
CA ASP A 159 0.06 0.50 -10.49
C ASP A 159 -0.02 1.92 -11.09
N LYS A 160 0.26 2.96 -10.28
CA LYS A 160 0.12 4.36 -10.69
C LYS A 160 1.41 5.14 -10.53
N PRO A 161 1.67 6.14 -11.39
CA PRO A 161 2.80 7.06 -11.23
C PRO A 161 2.86 7.72 -9.84
N ALA A 162 1.70 7.97 -9.21
CA ALA A 162 1.61 8.56 -7.88
C ALA A 162 2.27 7.70 -6.78
N ASP A 163 2.36 6.37 -6.97
CA ASP A 163 3.05 5.47 -6.05
C ASP A 163 4.56 5.70 -6.13
N MET A 164 5.07 5.79 -7.35
CA MET A 164 6.49 6.02 -7.62
C MET A 164 6.92 7.42 -7.15
N GLU A 165 6.09 8.45 -7.39
CA GLU A 165 6.36 9.80 -6.88
C GLU A 165 6.37 9.84 -5.34
N ALA A 166 5.42 9.17 -4.68
CA ALA A 166 5.41 9.08 -3.23
C ALA A 166 6.67 8.39 -2.69
N ALA A 167 7.11 7.31 -3.33
CA ALA A 167 8.33 6.59 -2.98
C ALA A 167 9.58 7.47 -3.16
N GLN A 168 9.71 8.15 -4.29
CA GLN A 168 10.80 9.09 -4.54
C GLN A 168 10.88 10.16 -3.44
N ARG A 169 9.74 10.77 -3.10
CA ARG A 169 9.65 11.83 -2.09
C ARG A 169 9.91 11.30 -0.67
N ALA A 170 9.63 10.01 -0.41
CA ALA A 170 9.94 9.33 0.85
C ALA A 170 11.41 8.89 0.95
N GLY A 171 12.18 8.95 -0.13
CA GLY A 171 13.59 8.61 -0.16
C GLY A 171 13.89 7.15 -0.54
N LEU A 172 12.92 6.40 -1.04
CA LEU A 172 13.15 5.06 -1.59
C LEU A 172 14.01 5.14 -2.85
N THR A 173 14.75 4.07 -3.13
CA THR A 173 15.64 4.00 -4.31
C THR A 173 15.17 3.00 -5.37
N HIS A 174 14.20 2.14 -5.05
CA HIS A 174 13.68 1.13 -5.97
C HIS A 174 12.16 1.06 -5.92
N GLY A 175 11.53 0.97 -7.09
CA GLY A 175 10.10 0.79 -7.26
C GLY A 175 9.77 -0.10 -8.46
N TRP A 176 8.62 -0.75 -8.43
CA TRP A 176 8.07 -1.54 -9.53
C TRP A 176 6.70 -1.01 -9.91
N LEU A 177 6.54 -0.68 -11.20
CA LEU A 177 5.29 -0.17 -11.75
C LEU A 177 4.57 -1.29 -12.49
N VAL A 178 3.44 -1.71 -11.96
CA VAL A 178 2.58 -2.75 -12.54
C VAL A 178 2.03 -2.25 -13.87
N ASP A 179 2.15 -3.09 -14.90
CA ASP A 179 1.72 -2.82 -16.29
C ASP A 179 2.31 -1.51 -16.89
N GLY A 180 3.36 -0.95 -16.25
CA GLY A 180 3.97 0.30 -16.64
C GLY A 180 5.30 0.15 -17.37
N GLU A 181 5.94 1.29 -17.62
CA GLU A 181 7.27 1.38 -18.24
C GLU A 181 8.34 1.67 -17.19
N GLY A 182 9.56 1.14 -17.43
CA GLY A 182 10.70 1.44 -16.60
C GLY A 182 11.15 2.91 -16.77
N SER A 183 11.59 3.53 -15.68
CA SER A 183 12.04 4.93 -15.67
C SER A 183 12.99 5.21 -14.52
N THR A 184 13.54 6.42 -14.48
CA THR A 184 14.32 6.92 -13.35
C THR A 184 13.76 8.26 -12.88
N MET A 185 13.43 8.37 -11.60
CA MET A 185 12.89 9.57 -10.97
C MET A 185 13.83 10.02 -9.84
N GLY A 186 14.72 10.96 -10.12
CA GLY A 186 15.76 11.35 -9.15
C GLY A 186 16.65 10.17 -8.77
N ARG A 187 16.60 9.72 -7.51
CA ARG A 187 17.34 8.54 -7.02
C ARG A 187 16.52 7.23 -7.14
N LEU A 188 15.23 7.30 -7.44
CA LEU A 188 14.37 6.15 -7.58
C LEU A 188 14.56 5.52 -8.97
N SER A 189 14.96 4.25 -9.00
CA SER A 189 14.92 3.40 -10.18
C SER A 189 13.58 2.69 -10.22
N VAL A 190 12.81 2.86 -11.28
CA VAL A 190 11.51 2.22 -11.50
C VAL A 190 11.66 1.12 -12.54
N SER A 191 11.38 -0.11 -12.16
CA SER A 191 11.33 -1.28 -13.03
C SER A 191 9.88 -1.59 -13.44
N PRO A 192 9.65 -2.13 -14.64
CA PRO A 192 8.32 -2.61 -15.01
C PRO A 192 7.98 -3.89 -14.24
N LEU A 193 6.68 -4.19 -14.12
CA LEU A 193 6.16 -5.46 -13.62
C LEU A 193 5.00 -5.89 -14.51
N ARG A 194 5.30 -6.58 -15.62
CA ARG A 194 4.36 -6.94 -16.70
C ARG A 194 4.25 -8.43 -16.95
N ASP A 195 5.33 -9.17 -16.67
CA ASP A 195 5.42 -10.59 -16.99
C ASP A 195 6.25 -11.37 -15.95
N ALA A 196 6.42 -12.67 -16.16
CA ALA A 196 7.15 -13.55 -15.26
C ALA A 196 8.62 -13.13 -15.09
N THR A 197 9.26 -12.58 -16.13
CA THR A 197 10.66 -12.14 -16.06
C THR A 197 10.79 -10.91 -15.16
N ASP A 198 9.88 -9.96 -15.28
CA ASP A 198 9.81 -8.77 -14.41
C ASP A 198 9.55 -9.22 -12.95
N LEU A 199 8.66 -10.22 -12.74
CA LEU A 199 8.39 -10.80 -11.43
C LEU A 199 9.64 -11.44 -10.82
N ASP A 200 10.41 -12.21 -11.58
CA ASP A 200 11.68 -12.80 -11.11
C ASP A 200 12.67 -11.70 -10.69
N GLY A 201 12.71 -10.59 -11.43
CA GLY A 201 13.52 -9.42 -11.10
C GLY A 201 13.12 -8.83 -9.74
N LEU A 202 11.82 -8.67 -9.48
CA LEU A 202 11.29 -8.19 -8.20
C LEU A 202 11.61 -9.16 -7.04
N LEU A 203 11.40 -10.47 -7.25
CA LEU A 203 11.70 -11.49 -6.23
C LEU A 203 13.20 -11.47 -5.87
N ASN A 204 14.09 -11.38 -6.86
CA ASN A 204 15.53 -11.25 -6.63
C ASN A 204 15.89 -9.97 -5.87
N ALA A 205 15.23 -8.83 -6.16
CA ALA A 205 15.43 -7.59 -5.43
C ALA A 205 15.02 -7.71 -3.97
N ILE A 206 13.87 -8.34 -3.67
CA ILE A 206 13.41 -8.62 -2.30
C ILE A 206 14.41 -9.54 -1.58
N GLN A 207 14.95 -10.55 -2.28
CA GLN A 207 15.96 -11.45 -1.72
C GLN A 207 17.28 -10.75 -1.39
N SER A 208 17.54 -9.59 -1.96
CA SER A 208 18.77 -8.81 -1.75
C SER A 208 18.65 -7.78 -0.63
N LEU A 209 17.45 -7.56 -0.08
CA LEU A 209 17.21 -6.68 1.07
C LEU A 209 17.67 -7.31 2.38
#